data_70bff462f76f8ba5c1c964fdce59dabd
#
_entry.id   70bff462f76f8ba5c1c964fdce59dabd
#
_cell.length_a   1.000
_cell.length_b   1.000
_cell.length_c   1.000
_cell.angle_alpha   90.00
_cell.angle_beta   90.00
_cell.angle_gamma   90.00
#
_symmetry.space_group_name_H-M   'P 1'
#
loop_
_entity.id
_entity.type
_entity.pdbx_description
1 polymer ?
#
loop_
_entity_poly.entity_id
_entity_poly.type
_entity_poly.pdbx_seq_one_letter_code
_entity_poly.pdbx_strand_id
1 'polypeptide(L)'
;KSSAADTPRMDREGFTAAPIAAAGKLLVGQSKGDAGTRGWIAALDIETGEEVWRQYTVPAPGEFGNETWADDHGAWKTGGGSLWTTGSYDAEQRLTIWGTAQPVPMFDPEFRPGDNLFTNSAMAWDIDTGALKYYFQYTPNESWDYDENGVHMLIDAPFNGVDRKT
;
A
#
# COMPACT_ATOMS: atom_id res chain seq x y z
N LYS A 1 20.05 9.97 1.53
CA LYS A 1 20.58 9.78 0.16
C LYS A 1 20.04 8.44 -0.30
N SER A 2 18.94 8.44 -1.07
CA SER A 2 18.48 7.23 -1.75
C SER A 2 19.56 6.77 -2.72
N SER A 3 19.83 5.47 -2.75
CA SER A 3 20.75 4.91 -3.74
C SER A 3 20.11 5.00 -5.13
N ALA A 4 20.92 5.08 -6.19
CA ALA A 4 20.43 5.10 -7.58
C ALA A 4 19.60 3.84 -7.94
N ALA A 5 19.61 2.80 -7.09
CA ALA A 5 18.80 1.60 -7.22
C ALA A 5 17.33 1.81 -6.80
N ASP A 6 17.04 2.85 -6.00
CA ASP A 6 15.69 3.18 -5.53
C ASP A 6 15.02 4.29 -6.35
N THR A 7 15.62 4.72 -7.45
CA THR A 7 14.98 5.68 -8.33
C THR A 7 13.87 4.97 -9.10
N PRO A 8 12.60 5.37 -8.92
CA PRO A 8 11.49 4.79 -9.65
C PRO A 8 11.75 4.87 -11.15
N ARG A 9 11.54 3.77 -11.86
CA ARG A 9 11.57 3.81 -13.33
C ARG A 9 10.26 4.41 -13.78
N MET A 10 10.24 5.69 -14.07
CA MET A 10 9.05 6.47 -14.47
C MET A 10 8.30 5.87 -15.66
N ASP A 11 8.93 5.01 -16.45
CA ASP A 11 8.31 4.27 -17.55
C ASP A 11 7.43 3.10 -17.08
N ARG A 12 7.60 2.64 -15.83
CA ARG A 12 6.83 1.55 -15.21
C ARG A 12 5.88 2.00 -14.11
N GLU A 13 5.91 3.25 -13.73
CA GLU A 13 5.03 3.83 -12.72
C GLU A 13 3.89 4.62 -13.36
N GLY A 14 2.80 4.75 -12.65
CA GLY A 14 1.65 5.53 -13.06
C GLY A 14 0.73 5.82 -11.89
N PHE A 15 -0.25 6.67 -12.15
CA PHE A 15 -1.27 7.04 -11.17
C PHE A 15 -2.65 6.91 -11.83
N THR A 16 -3.49 6.07 -11.28
CA THR A 16 -4.87 5.87 -11.73
C THR A 16 -5.87 6.23 -10.64
N ALA A 17 -5.46 6.13 -9.37
CA ALA A 17 -6.25 6.57 -8.25
C ALA A 17 -6.43 8.10 -8.25
N ALA A 18 -7.61 8.57 -7.87
CA ALA A 18 -7.78 9.99 -7.56
C ALA A 18 -7.02 10.34 -6.28
N PRO A 19 -6.23 11.42 -6.26
CA PRO A 19 -5.56 11.86 -5.04
C PRO A 19 -6.58 12.27 -3.96
N ILE A 20 -6.21 12.08 -2.68
CA ILE A 20 -7.00 12.53 -1.54
C ILE A 20 -6.37 13.79 -0.95
N ALA A 21 -7.12 14.89 -0.94
CA ALA A 21 -6.73 16.10 -0.22
C ALA A 21 -7.22 16.03 1.22
N ALA A 22 -6.32 15.93 2.19
CA ALA A 22 -6.65 15.80 3.60
C ALA A 22 -5.54 16.35 4.50
N ALA A 23 -5.90 17.02 5.58
CA ALA A 23 -4.97 17.52 6.60
C ALA A 23 -3.77 18.33 6.04
N GLY A 24 -3.99 19.14 5.02
CA GLY A 24 -2.94 19.94 4.37
C GLY A 24 -2.00 19.13 3.47
N LYS A 25 -2.37 17.88 3.13
CA LYS A 25 -1.58 16.98 2.29
C LYS A 25 -2.38 16.49 1.10
N LEU A 26 -1.68 16.09 0.06
CA LEU A 26 -2.20 15.36 -1.08
C LEU A 26 -1.65 13.94 -1.05
N LEU A 27 -2.51 12.96 -0.82
CA LEU A 27 -2.15 11.55 -0.79
C LEU A 27 -2.25 10.95 -2.20
N VAL A 28 -1.22 10.26 -2.62
CA VAL A 28 -1.13 9.62 -3.93
C VAL A 28 -0.66 8.18 -3.79
N GLY A 29 -1.35 7.25 -4.46
CA GLY A 29 -0.98 5.84 -4.54
C GLY A 29 -0.37 5.53 -5.91
N GLN A 30 0.72 4.77 -5.93
CA GLN A 30 1.35 4.31 -7.15
C GLN A 30 0.53 3.16 -7.76
N SER A 31 0.32 3.19 -9.07
CA SER A 31 -0.31 2.13 -9.84
C SER A 31 0.69 1.35 -10.71
N LYS A 32 0.21 0.38 -11.49
CA LYS A 32 1.01 -0.48 -12.39
C LYS A 32 1.93 -1.46 -11.64
N GLY A 33 1.47 -2.04 -10.54
CA GLY A 33 2.16 -3.12 -9.82
C GLY A 33 2.55 -4.27 -10.74
N ASP A 34 1.68 -4.64 -11.68
CA ASP A 34 1.85 -5.74 -12.64
C ASP A 34 3.11 -5.59 -13.52
N ALA A 35 3.58 -4.36 -13.70
CA ALA A 35 4.83 -4.11 -14.42
C ALA A 35 6.09 -4.51 -13.62
N GLY A 36 5.93 -5.11 -12.44
CA GLY A 36 7.01 -5.50 -11.55
C GLY A 36 7.63 -4.28 -10.87
N THR A 37 6.79 -3.47 -10.24
CA THR A 37 7.21 -2.36 -9.38
C THR A 37 6.98 -2.70 -7.91
N ARG A 38 7.64 -2.01 -7.01
CA ARG A 38 7.36 -2.06 -5.58
C ARG A 38 6.34 -0.97 -5.26
N GLY A 39 5.11 -1.36 -4.91
CA GLY A 39 4.02 -0.43 -4.61
C GLY A 39 4.36 0.56 -3.50
N TRP A 40 3.82 1.77 -3.58
CA TRP A 40 4.03 2.81 -2.57
C TRP A 40 2.89 3.82 -2.51
N ILE A 41 2.75 4.46 -1.36
CA ILE A 41 1.93 5.64 -1.12
C ILE A 41 2.82 6.81 -0.70
N ALA A 42 2.47 8.02 -1.10
CA ALA A 42 3.15 9.22 -0.63
C ALA A 42 2.14 10.30 -0.22
N ALA A 43 2.55 11.15 0.71
CA ALA A 43 1.90 12.40 1.04
C ALA A 43 2.75 13.56 0.55
N LEU A 44 2.16 14.44 -0.23
CA LEU A 44 2.76 15.69 -0.69
C LEU A 44 2.16 16.83 0.10
N ASP A 45 2.95 17.84 0.41
CA ASP A 45 2.43 19.10 0.93
C ASP A 45 1.52 19.75 -0.13
N ILE A 46 0.31 20.14 0.25
CA ILE A 46 -0.70 20.61 -0.72
C ILE A 46 -0.38 21.99 -1.31
N GLU A 47 0.43 22.80 -0.61
CA GLU A 47 0.79 24.14 -1.05
C GLU A 47 2.05 24.14 -1.93
N THR A 48 3.04 23.31 -1.56
CA THR A 48 4.35 23.31 -2.23
C THR A 48 4.53 22.15 -3.21
N GLY A 49 3.77 21.07 -3.05
CA GLY A 49 3.93 19.83 -3.80
C GLY A 49 5.15 18.99 -3.36
N GLU A 50 5.87 19.40 -2.32
CA GLU A 50 7.01 18.66 -1.81
C GLU A 50 6.55 17.37 -1.10
N GLU A 51 7.34 16.28 -1.26
CA GLU A 51 7.06 15.03 -0.59
C GLU A 51 7.33 15.14 0.91
N VAL A 52 6.29 14.94 1.73
CA VAL A 52 6.37 14.94 3.20
C VAL A 52 6.83 13.58 3.71
N TRP A 53 6.24 12.50 3.18
CA TRP A 53 6.63 11.13 3.48
C TRP A 53 6.22 10.19 2.34
N ARG A 54 6.91 9.04 2.29
CA ARG A 54 6.60 7.92 1.41
C ARG A 54 6.69 6.62 2.18
N GLN A 55 5.76 5.70 1.91
CA GLN A 55 5.76 4.34 2.45
C GLN A 55 5.60 3.31 1.34
N TYR A 56 6.37 2.26 1.41
CA TYR A 56 6.23 1.14 0.51
C TYR A 56 5.25 0.10 1.06
N THR A 57 4.46 -0.50 0.20
CA THR A 57 3.50 -1.54 0.56
C THR A 57 4.16 -2.91 0.68
N VAL A 58 5.26 -3.13 -0.04
CA VAL A 58 6.06 -4.34 0.06
C VAL A 58 7.33 -4.02 0.86
N PRO A 59 7.55 -4.65 2.02
CA PRO A 59 8.67 -4.32 2.89
C PRO A 59 10.02 -4.80 2.35
N ALA A 60 11.08 -4.03 2.57
CA ALA A 60 12.46 -4.39 2.28
C ALA A 60 13.09 -5.17 3.45
N PRO A 61 14.24 -5.83 3.25
CA PRO A 61 14.96 -6.51 4.32
C PRO A 61 15.19 -5.61 5.54
N GLY A 62 14.80 -6.12 6.71
CA GLY A 62 14.85 -5.39 7.98
C GLY A 62 13.60 -4.58 8.32
N GLU A 63 12.68 -4.41 7.38
CA GLU A 63 11.36 -3.83 7.63
C GLU A 63 10.39 -4.94 8.09
N PHE A 64 9.44 -4.58 8.96
CA PHE A 64 8.40 -5.48 9.44
C PHE A 64 7.57 -6.06 8.28
N GLY A 65 7.41 -7.36 8.25
CA GLY A 65 6.68 -8.09 7.20
C GLY A 65 7.57 -8.63 6.07
N ASN A 66 8.85 -8.22 5.96
CA ASN A 66 9.74 -8.74 4.91
C ASN A 66 10.01 -10.24 5.04
N GLU A 67 9.95 -10.78 6.24
CA GLU A 67 10.09 -12.23 6.51
C GLU A 67 9.03 -13.07 5.82
N THR A 68 7.93 -12.47 5.37
CA THR A 68 6.87 -13.13 4.60
C THR A 68 7.16 -13.25 3.10
N TRP A 69 8.26 -12.67 2.66
CA TRP A 69 8.86 -12.82 1.32
C TRP A 69 10.02 -13.81 1.46
N ALA A 70 9.70 -15.10 1.48
CA ALA A 70 10.62 -16.16 1.89
C ALA A 70 11.50 -16.68 0.73
N ASP A 71 11.72 -15.89 -0.30
CA ASP A 71 12.66 -16.16 -1.40
C ASP A 71 14.09 -15.70 -1.05
N ASP A 72 15.09 -16.18 -1.82
CA ASP A 72 16.49 -15.82 -1.67
C ASP A 72 17.02 -14.89 -2.79
N HIS A 73 16.16 -14.51 -3.75
CA HIS A 73 16.54 -13.71 -4.91
C HIS A 73 16.00 -12.28 -4.90
N GLY A 74 15.17 -11.94 -3.90
CA GLY A 74 14.68 -10.59 -3.66
C GLY A 74 13.44 -10.23 -4.47
N ALA A 75 12.45 -11.12 -4.54
CA ALA A 75 11.15 -10.90 -5.17
C ALA A 75 10.45 -9.64 -4.68
N TRP A 76 10.65 -9.26 -3.40
CA TRP A 76 10.10 -8.05 -2.80
C TRP A 76 10.41 -6.76 -3.59
N LYS A 77 11.53 -6.70 -4.34
CA LYS A 77 11.96 -5.52 -5.11
C LYS A 77 10.97 -5.15 -6.22
N THR A 78 10.27 -6.14 -6.72
CA THR A 78 9.30 -6.02 -7.81
C THR A 78 7.96 -6.63 -7.42
N GLY A 79 7.70 -6.68 -6.12
CA GLY A 79 6.66 -7.51 -5.52
C GLY A 79 5.21 -7.04 -5.73
N GLY A 80 4.95 -5.97 -6.47
CA GLY A 80 3.59 -5.47 -6.72
C GLY A 80 3.04 -4.68 -5.54
N GLY A 81 1.84 -5.00 -5.09
CA GLY A 81 1.18 -4.32 -3.97
C GLY A 81 0.83 -2.86 -4.26
N SER A 82 0.52 -2.52 -5.50
CA SER A 82 0.19 -1.14 -5.91
C SER A 82 -1.13 -0.66 -5.32
N LEU A 83 -1.32 0.67 -5.28
CA LEU A 83 -2.54 1.31 -4.78
C LEU A 83 -3.21 2.05 -5.95
N TRP A 84 -3.79 1.31 -6.87
CA TRP A 84 -4.32 1.85 -8.12
C TRP A 84 -5.76 2.35 -8.02
N THR A 85 -6.44 2.12 -6.90
CA THR A 85 -7.73 2.74 -6.54
C THR A 85 -7.56 3.72 -5.39
N THR A 86 -8.50 4.67 -5.27
CA THR A 86 -8.48 5.69 -4.21
C THR A 86 -8.80 5.07 -2.85
N GLY A 87 -8.07 5.45 -1.82
CA GLY A 87 -8.33 5.06 -0.44
C GLY A 87 -9.39 5.90 0.25
N SER A 88 -9.43 5.82 1.57
CA SER A 88 -10.31 6.59 2.46
C SER A 88 -9.49 7.39 3.48
N TYR A 89 -10.10 8.41 4.08
CA TYR A 89 -9.49 9.21 5.15
C TYR A 89 -10.44 9.32 6.34
N ASP A 90 -9.96 8.93 7.51
CA ASP A 90 -10.61 9.15 8.79
C ASP A 90 -10.03 10.41 9.44
N ALA A 91 -10.83 11.48 9.47
CA ALA A 91 -10.41 12.76 10.02
C ALA A 91 -10.28 12.75 11.56
N GLU A 92 -11.05 11.92 12.24
CA GLU A 92 -11.03 11.80 13.68
C GLU A 92 -9.80 11.05 14.18
N GLN A 93 -9.52 9.91 13.58
CA GLN A 93 -8.33 9.12 13.90
C GLN A 93 -7.06 9.61 13.19
N ARG A 94 -7.18 10.51 12.22
CA ARG A 94 -6.10 10.99 11.35
C ARG A 94 -5.40 9.87 10.62
N LEU A 95 -6.17 8.91 10.10
CA LEU A 95 -5.69 7.75 9.37
C LEU A 95 -6.14 7.79 7.92
N THR A 96 -5.24 7.42 7.01
CA THR A 96 -5.59 7.12 5.63
C THR A 96 -5.54 5.61 5.40
N ILE A 97 -6.63 5.05 4.85
CA ILE A 97 -6.81 3.61 4.67
C ILE A 97 -6.89 3.30 3.18
N TRP A 98 -6.03 2.40 2.72
CA TRP A 98 -5.94 2.02 1.32
C TRP A 98 -5.87 0.51 1.18
N GLY A 99 -6.49 -0.01 0.12
CA GLY A 99 -6.30 -1.38 -0.31
C GLY A 99 -5.08 -1.52 -1.21
N THR A 100 -4.38 -2.62 -1.09
CA THR A 100 -3.23 -2.97 -1.92
C THR A 100 -3.54 -4.08 -2.90
N ALA A 101 -2.98 -3.97 -4.09
CA ALA A 101 -3.12 -4.96 -5.15
C ALA A 101 -2.33 -6.24 -4.86
N GLN A 102 -2.44 -7.21 -5.76
CA GLN A 102 -1.83 -8.53 -5.72
C GLN A 102 -0.29 -8.46 -5.68
N PRO A 103 0.35 -9.54 -5.22
CA PRO A 103 1.78 -9.71 -5.35
C PRO A 103 2.19 -10.09 -6.78
N VAL A 104 3.41 -9.76 -7.18
CA VAL A 104 3.96 -10.02 -8.52
C VAL A 104 5.23 -10.86 -8.43
N PRO A 105 5.42 -11.85 -9.33
CA PRO A 105 4.56 -12.32 -10.43
C PRO A 105 3.22 -12.87 -9.91
N MET A 106 2.09 -12.41 -10.49
CA MET A 106 0.77 -12.69 -9.92
C MET A 106 0.39 -14.18 -9.95
N PHE A 107 0.73 -14.90 -10.99
CA PHE A 107 0.36 -16.31 -11.18
C PHE A 107 1.47 -17.30 -10.83
N ASP A 108 2.56 -16.85 -10.22
CA ASP A 108 3.71 -17.69 -9.85
C ASP A 108 4.05 -17.54 -8.36
N PRO A 109 3.26 -18.19 -7.47
CA PRO A 109 3.51 -18.13 -6.04
C PRO A 109 4.81 -18.84 -5.62
N GLU A 110 5.32 -19.77 -6.43
CA GLU A 110 6.59 -20.45 -6.15
C GLU A 110 7.79 -19.53 -6.30
N PHE A 111 7.69 -18.51 -7.16
CA PHE A 111 8.70 -17.47 -7.30
C PHE A 111 8.81 -16.58 -6.05
N ARG A 112 7.73 -16.40 -5.33
CA ARG A 112 7.61 -15.53 -4.16
C ARG A 112 6.97 -16.24 -2.97
N PRO A 113 7.58 -17.31 -2.44
CA PRO A 113 7.00 -18.09 -1.36
C PRO A 113 6.79 -17.25 -0.09
N GLY A 114 5.80 -17.63 0.71
CA GLY A 114 5.37 -16.94 1.93
C GLY A 114 4.13 -16.09 1.72
N ASP A 115 3.65 -15.42 2.76
CA ASP A 115 2.37 -14.68 2.74
C ASP A 115 2.40 -13.38 1.92
N ASN A 116 3.59 -12.87 1.60
CA ASN A 116 3.83 -11.68 0.78
C ASN A 116 3.17 -10.39 1.30
N LEU A 117 3.36 -10.07 2.59
CA LEU A 117 2.91 -8.81 3.16
C LEU A 117 3.57 -7.60 2.46
N PHE A 118 2.86 -6.51 2.21
CA PHE A 118 1.44 -6.24 2.50
C PHE A 118 0.63 -6.18 1.20
N THR A 119 0.72 -7.22 0.38
CA THR A 119 -0.15 -7.34 -0.79
C THR A 119 -1.52 -7.85 -0.40
N ASN A 120 -2.54 -7.61 -1.20
CA ASN A 120 -3.93 -8.00 -0.93
C ASN A 120 -4.39 -7.64 0.49
N SER A 121 -4.12 -6.42 0.90
CA SER A 121 -4.33 -5.96 2.27
C SER A 121 -5.05 -4.62 2.32
N ALA A 122 -5.83 -4.39 3.37
CA ALA A 122 -6.12 -3.04 3.84
C ALA A 122 -4.96 -2.57 4.71
N MET A 123 -4.44 -1.39 4.43
CA MET A 123 -3.37 -0.75 5.22
C MET A 123 -3.80 0.62 5.69
N ALA A 124 -3.50 0.95 6.93
CA ALA A 124 -3.80 2.25 7.50
C ALA A 124 -2.53 2.95 8.00
N TRP A 125 -2.32 4.16 7.51
CA TRP A 125 -1.18 5.00 7.89
C TRP A 125 -1.64 6.28 8.59
N ASP A 126 -0.84 6.69 9.55
CA ASP A 126 -0.93 8.02 10.14
C ASP A 126 -0.66 9.08 9.07
N ILE A 127 -1.60 10.00 8.89
CA ILE A 127 -1.51 10.98 7.79
C ILE A 127 -0.36 11.97 7.96
N ASP A 128 0.09 12.21 9.19
CA ASP A 128 1.13 13.20 9.46
C ASP A 128 2.54 12.63 9.30
N THR A 129 2.72 11.38 9.70
CA THR A 129 4.04 10.74 9.79
C THR A 129 4.28 9.66 8.74
N GLY A 130 3.22 9.13 8.11
CA GLY A 130 3.29 7.95 7.26
C GLY A 130 3.51 6.64 8.03
N ALA A 131 3.47 6.66 9.36
CA ALA A 131 3.67 5.44 10.14
C ALA A 131 2.50 4.46 9.94
N LEU A 132 2.81 3.20 9.61
CA LEU A 132 1.80 2.14 9.55
C LEU A 132 1.21 1.91 10.94
N LYS A 133 -0.11 1.99 11.06
CA LYS A 133 -0.84 1.80 12.33
C LYS A 133 -1.47 0.43 12.44
N TYR A 134 -2.09 -0.04 11.37
CA TYR A 134 -2.62 -1.40 11.29
C TYR A 134 -2.72 -1.87 9.84
N TYR A 135 -2.90 -3.16 9.67
CA TYR A 135 -3.20 -3.79 8.40
C TYR A 135 -4.09 -5.02 8.62
N PHE A 136 -4.73 -5.44 7.55
CA PHE A 136 -5.41 -6.72 7.46
C PHE A 136 -5.17 -7.31 6.08
N GLN A 137 -4.56 -8.48 6.01
CA GLN A 137 -4.37 -9.19 4.74
C GLN A 137 -5.57 -10.09 4.47
N TYR A 138 -6.23 -9.89 3.34
CA TYR A 138 -7.39 -10.69 2.93
C TYR A 138 -6.96 -12.05 2.39
N THR A 139 -5.96 -12.07 1.53
CA THR A 139 -5.55 -13.27 0.80
C THR A 139 -4.02 -13.41 0.82
N PRO A 140 -3.46 -14.19 1.78
CA PRO A 140 -2.03 -14.49 1.81
C PRO A 140 -1.60 -15.27 0.56
N ASN A 141 -0.41 -14.98 0.04
CA ASN A 141 0.20 -15.63 -1.14
C ASN A 141 -0.76 -15.72 -2.34
N GLU A 142 -1.51 -14.68 -2.55
CA GLU A 142 -2.54 -14.61 -3.59
C GLU A 142 -1.93 -14.87 -4.98
N SER A 143 -2.61 -15.65 -5.83
CA SER A 143 -2.15 -16.07 -7.15
C SER A 143 -3.26 -16.16 -8.21
N TRP A 144 -4.35 -15.42 -8.02
CA TRP A 144 -5.51 -15.39 -8.91
C TRP A 144 -5.84 -14.01 -9.46
N ASP A 145 -5.06 -12.98 -9.07
CA ASP A 145 -5.27 -11.59 -9.51
C ASP A 145 -6.58 -10.99 -8.93
N TYR A 146 -6.78 -11.18 -7.61
CA TYR A 146 -8.01 -10.73 -6.93
C TYR A 146 -8.05 -9.24 -6.63
N ASP A 147 -6.88 -8.59 -6.45
CA ASP A 147 -6.83 -7.15 -6.21
C ASP A 147 -7.71 -6.67 -5.05
N GLU A 148 -7.22 -6.72 -3.83
CA GLU A 148 -7.97 -6.28 -2.63
C GLU A 148 -7.91 -4.75 -2.43
N ASN A 149 -7.78 -3.99 -3.49
CA ASN A 149 -7.60 -2.55 -3.44
C ASN A 149 -8.90 -1.75 -3.61
N GLY A 150 -10.05 -2.36 -3.37
CA GLY A 150 -11.35 -1.67 -3.31
C GLY A 150 -11.36 -0.55 -2.27
N VAL A 151 -12.25 0.44 -2.47
CA VAL A 151 -12.42 1.53 -1.50
C VAL A 151 -13.01 1.01 -0.20
N HIS A 152 -12.28 1.16 0.91
CA HIS A 152 -12.76 0.82 2.24
C HIS A 152 -13.69 1.91 2.74
N MET A 153 -14.95 1.58 2.93
CA MET A 153 -15.95 2.50 3.48
C MET A 153 -15.80 2.57 5.00
N LEU A 154 -15.70 3.79 5.52
CA LEU A 154 -15.67 4.04 6.96
C LEU A 154 -17.09 4.34 7.43
N ILE A 155 -17.59 3.56 8.37
CA ILE A 155 -18.99 3.64 8.83
C ILE A 155 -19.03 3.73 10.36
N ASP A 156 -19.73 4.74 10.86
CA ASP A 156 -20.09 4.80 12.27
C ASP A 156 -21.42 4.09 12.47
N ALA A 157 -21.38 2.90 13.03
CA ALA A 157 -22.57 2.08 13.22
C ALA A 157 -22.45 1.13 14.43
N PRO A 158 -23.58 0.75 15.03
CA PRO A 158 -23.56 -0.29 16.04
C PRO A 158 -23.23 -1.65 15.40
N PHE A 159 -22.19 -2.30 15.91
CA PHE A 159 -21.83 -3.67 15.56
C PHE A 159 -21.92 -4.55 16.81
N ASN A 160 -22.78 -5.57 16.79
CA ASN A 160 -23.09 -6.42 17.94
C ASN A 160 -23.52 -5.62 19.20
N GLY A 161 -24.32 -4.55 19.01
CA GLY A 161 -24.83 -3.73 20.09
C GLY A 161 -23.82 -2.74 20.70
N VAL A 162 -22.65 -2.58 20.10
CA VAL A 162 -21.62 -1.62 20.50
C VAL A 162 -21.39 -0.66 19.34
N ASP A 163 -21.48 0.64 19.59
CA ASP A 163 -21.13 1.66 18.60
C ASP A 163 -19.66 1.53 18.25
N ARG A 164 -19.39 1.36 16.97
CA ARG A 164 -18.05 1.22 16.44
C ARG A 164 -17.89 2.07 15.20
N LYS A 165 -16.67 2.56 15.02
CA LYS A 165 -16.17 3.04 13.75
C LYS A 165 -15.53 1.85 13.03
N THR A 166 -16.07 1.50 11.89
CA THR A 166 -15.66 0.34 11.08
C THR A 166 -15.42 0.74 9.64
#